data_6018204eb42752d1fa550f11cf391d4a
#
_entry.id   6018204eb42752d1fa550f11cf391d4a
#
_cell.length_a   1.000
_cell.length_b   1.000
_cell.length_c   1.000
_cell.angle_alpha   90.00
_cell.angle_beta   90.00
_cell.angle_gamma   90.00
#
_symmetry.space_group_name_H-M   'P 1'
#
loop_
_entity.id
_entity.type
_entity.pdbx_description
1 polymer ?
#
loop_
_entity_poly.entity_id
_entity_poly.type
_entity_poly.pdbx_seq_one_letter_code
_entity_poly.pdbx_strand_id
1 'polypeptide(L)'
;EAVMRAALDSAALSPADMAETLRGHTHEFHDGGRSFFSITESYSYTYPDGGVAYGTYEIRDDGVVCTFFNHGFERCDTYVLHGERLILINEDGLRFPVKGVSGSYTI
;
A
#
# COMPACT_ATOMS: atom_id res chain seq x y z
N GLU A 1 10.77 -10.09 -25.73
CA GLU A 1 10.53 -8.65 -25.92
C GLU A 1 9.31 -8.19 -25.13
N ALA A 2 8.19 -8.82 -25.34
CA ALA A 2 6.98 -8.48 -24.61
C ALA A 2 7.17 -8.71 -23.10
N VAL A 3 7.90 -9.76 -22.75
CA VAL A 3 8.18 -10.05 -21.35
C VAL A 3 9.05 -8.96 -20.76
N MET A 4 10.04 -8.53 -21.51
CA MET A 4 10.91 -7.48 -21.05
C MET A 4 10.16 -6.17 -20.88
N ARG A 5 9.26 -5.89 -21.81
CA ARG A 5 8.44 -4.69 -21.69
C ARG A 5 7.55 -4.73 -20.46
N ALA A 6 6.95 -5.89 -20.18
CA ALA A 6 6.10 -6.03 -19.00
C ALA A 6 6.90 -5.77 -17.72
N ALA A 7 8.13 -6.25 -17.69
CA ALA A 7 8.99 -6.03 -16.53
C ALA A 7 9.33 -4.55 -16.37
N LEU A 8 9.50 -3.85 -17.49
CA LEU A 8 9.79 -2.42 -17.43
C LEU A 8 8.55 -1.62 -17.01
N ASP A 9 7.36 -2.10 -17.42
CA ASP A 9 6.13 -1.39 -17.12
C ASP A 9 5.70 -1.59 -15.67
N SER A 10 6.20 -2.63 -15.01
CA SER A 10 5.85 -2.91 -13.62
C SER A 10 7.10 -2.75 -12.78
N ALA A 11 7.25 -1.59 -12.19
CA ALA A 11 8.44 -1.27 -11.41
C ALA A 11 8.08 -1.22 -9.93
N ALA A 12 8.83 -1.97 -9.12
CA ALA A 12 8.66 -1.92 -7.67
C ALA A 12 9.09 -0.55 -7.17
N LEU A 13 8.37 -0.04 -6.19
CA LEU A 13 8.71 1.25 -5.61
C LEU A 13 9.94 1.09 -4.72
N SER A 14 10.85 2.07 -4.82
CA SER A 14 11.95 2.15 -3.87
C SER A 14 11.40 2.53 -2.50
N PRO A 15 12.18 2.31 -1.42
CA PRO A 15 11.71 2.74 -0.10
C PRO A 15 11.37 4.22 -0.04
N ALA A 16 12.14 5.07 -0.71
CA ALA A 16 11.86 6.51 -0.72
C ALA A 16 10.56 6.82 -1.44
N ASP A 17 10.34 6.21 -2.60
CA ASP A 17 9.10 6.41 -3.34
C ASP A 17 7.92 5.86 -2.59
N MET A 18 8.11 4.75 -1.89
CA MET A 18 7.05 4.16 -1.10
C MET A 18 6.66 5.08 0.04
N ALA A 19 7.65 5.66 0.72
CA ALA A 19 7.37 6.59 1.80
C ALA A 19 6.54 7.78 1.29
N GLU A 20 6.89 8.29 0.13
CA GLU A 20 6.18 9.43 -0.45
C GLU A 20 4.76 9.05 -0.86
N THR A 21 4.58 7.83 -1.33
CA THR A 21 3.28 7.36 -1.81
C THR A 21 2.35 6.99 -0.66
N LEU A 22 2.91 6.47 0.44
CA LEU A 22 2.10 5.96 1.54
C LEU A 22 1.87 6.97 2.65
N ARG A 23 2.93 7.66 3.10
CA ARG A 23 2.82 8.51 4.29
C ARG A 23 1.85 9.65 4.07
N GLY A 24 0.88 9.76 4.96
CA GLY A 24 -0.12 10.81 4.90
C GLY A 24 -1.19 10.60 3.86
N HIS A 25 -1.31 9.40 3.31
CA HIS A 25 -2.24 9.13 2.21
C HIS A 25 -3.17 7.98 2.55
N THR A 26 -4.34 8.01 1.94
CA THR A 26 -5.31 6.93 2.01
C THR A 26 -5.39 6.28 0.64
N HIS A 27 -5.26 4.97 0.61
CA HIS A 27 -5.36 4.19 -0.63
C HIS A 27 -6.69 3.47 -0.63
N GLU A 28 -7.50 3.77 -1.63
CA GLU A 28 -8.80 3.12 -1.77
C GLU A 28 -8.70 1.98 -2.78
N PHE A 29 -9.30 0.85 -2.45
CA PHE A 29 -9.30 -0.31 -3.32
C PHE A 29 -10.67 -0.48 -3.96
N HIS A 30 -10.72 -1.28 -5.02
CA HIS A 30 -11.95 -1.38 -5.82
C HIS A 30 -13.10 -2.05 -5.08
N ASP A 31 -12.82 -2.80 -4.04
CA ASP A 31 -13.85 -3.44 -3.22
C ASP A 31 -14.42 -2.50 -2.16
N GLY A 32 -13.91 -1.27 -2.09
CA GLY A 32 -14.37 -0.31 -1.11
C GLY A 32 -13.52 -0.24 0.15
N GLY A 33 -12.54 -1.11 0.31
CA GLY A 33 -11.63 -1.05 1.43
C GLY A 33 -10.65 0.10 1.29
N ARG A 34 -10.15 0.62 2.41
CA ARG A 34 -9.23 1.75 2.41
C ARG A 34 -8.12 1.54 3.42
N SER A 35 -6.89 1.81 2.99
CA SER A 35 -5.71 1.78 3.85
C SER A 35 -5.25 3.20 4.11
N PHE A 36 -5.13 3.58 5.36
CA PHE A 36 -4.61 4.89 5.73
C PHE A 36 -3.26 4.72 6.41
N PHE A 37 -2.26 5.46 5.90
CA PHE A 37 -0.90 5.45 6.43
C PHE A 37 -0.61 6.84 6.98
N SER A 38 -0.49 6.97 8.30
CA SER A 38 -0.22 8.29 8.87
C SER A 38 1.26 8.66 8.69
N ILE A 39 1.57 9.92 8.88
CA ILE A 39 2.96 10.36 8.81
C ILE A 39 3.75 9.92 10.03
N THR A 40 3.08 9.45 11.07
CA THR A 40 3.73 8.99 12.30
C THR A 40 3.73 7.48 12.42
N GLU A 41 3.53 6.78 11.29
CA GLU A 41 3.64 5.33 11.21
C GLU A 41 2.49 4.57 11.86
N SER A 42 1.40 5.24 12.17
CA SER A 42 0.19 4.51 12.52
C SER A 42 -0.58 4.15 11.25
N TYR A 43 -1.39 3.13 11.34
CA TYR A 43 -2.06 2.56 10.20
C TYR A 43 -3.49 2.19 10.57
N SER A 44 -4.42 2.36 9.65
CA SER A 44 -5.76 1.83 9.83
C SER A 44 -6.26 1.29 8.50
N TYR A 45 -7.04 0.23 8.58
CA TYR A 45 -7.71 -0.32 7.41
C TYR A 45 -9.21 -0.28 7.65
N THR A 46 -9.92 0.36 6.74
CA THR A 46 -11.37 0.44 6.79
C THR A 46 -11.94 -0.57 5.83
N TYR A 47 -12.71 -1.51 6.37
CA TYR A 47 -13.35 -2.54 5.55
C TYR A 47 -14.53 -1.96 4.78
N PRO A 48 -14.95 -2.62 3.68
CA PRO A 48 -16.09 -2.12 2.90
C PRO A 48 -17.36 -1.93 3.72
N ASP A 49 -17.52 -2.69 4.80
CA ASP A 49 -18.72 -2.59 5.64
C ASP A 49 -18.59 -1.50 6.71
N GLY A 50 -17.47 -0.80 6.76
CA GLY A 50 -17.28 0.29 7.71
C GLY A 50 -16.48 -0.07 8.94
N GLY A 51 -16.20 -1.35 9.17
CA GLY A 51 -15.35 -1.73 10.28
C GLY A 51 -13.92 -1.25 10.08
N VAL A 52 -13.20 -1.03 11.18
CA VAL A 52 -11.84 -0.49 11.10
C VAL A 52 -10.92 -1.33 11.97
N ALA A 53 -9.74 -1.63 11.40
CA ALA A 53 -8.66 -2.29 12.14
C ALA A 53 -7.51 -1.30 12.25
N TYR A 54 -6.88 -1.23 13.42
CA TYR A 54 -5.82 -0.27 13.69
C TYR A 54 -4.50 -0.99 13.95
N GLY A 55 -3.41 -0.30 13.64
CA GLY A 55 -2.08 -0.82 13.86
C GLY A 55 -1.01 0.19 13.54
N THR A 56 0.15 -0.32 13.20
CA THR A 56 1.29 0.50 12.79
C THR A 56 1.85 -0.09 11.50
N TYR A 57 2.71 0.66 10.84
CA TYR A 57 3.37 0.14 9.63
C TYR A 57 4.83 0.58 9.63
N GLU A 58 5.61 -0.14 8.85
CA GLU A 58 7.02 0.21 8.69
C GLU A 58 7.40 -0.06 7.23
N ILE A 59 8.16 0.86 6.65
CA ILE A 59 8.69 0.72 5.30
C ILE A 59 10.12 0.24 5.43
N ARG A 60 10.40 -0.93 4.87
CA ARG A 60 11.69 -1.57 5.03
C ARG A 60 12.64 -1.20 3.91
N ASP A 61 13.92 -1.41 4.16
CA ASP A 61 14.96 -1.03 3.20
C ASP A 61 14.86 -1.81 1.90
N ASP A 62 14.21 -2.96 1.93
CA ASP A 62 14.05 -3.78 0.72
C ASP A 62 12.81 -3.39 -0.09
N GLY A 63 12.12 -2.30 0.29
CA GLY A 63 10.96 -1.86 -0.45
C GLY A 63 9.68 -2.57 -0.08
N VAL A 64 9.68 -3.26 1.04
CA VAL A 64 8.50 -3.95 1.55
C VAL A 64 7.88 -3.09 2.64
N VAL A 65 6.55 -2.99 2.66
CA VAL A 65 5.84 -2.34 3.75
C VAL A 65 5.15 -3.40 4.59
N CYS A 66 5.42 -3.39 5.89
CA CYS A 66 4.83 -4.36 6.80
C CYS A 66 3.87 -3.64 7.73
N THR A 67 2.69 -4.21 7.93
CA THR A 67 1.68 -3.69 8.83
C THR A 67 1.51 -4.63 10.01
N PHE A 68 1.39 -4.05 11.19
CA PHE A 68 1.28 -4.80 12.44
C PHE A 68 -0.01 -4.36 13.12
N PHE A 69 -1.03 -5.20 13.06
CA PHE A 69 -2.33 -4.85 13.63
C PHE A 69 -2.33 -5.06 15.13
N ASN A 70 -3.11 -4.25 15.82
CA ASN A 70 -3.16 -4.31 17.29
C ASN A 70 -3.61 -5.66 17.81
N HIS A 71 -4.40 -6.40 17.05
CA HIS A 71 -4.85 -7.73 17.48
C HIS A 71 -3.83 -8.82 17.18
N GLY A 72 -2.64 -8.47 16.69
CA GLY A 72 -1.54 -9.41 16.52
C GLY A 72 -1.31 -9.91 15.12
N PHE A 73 -2.21 -9.62 14.19
CA PHE A 73 -2.01 -10.03 12.80
C PHE A 73 -0.97 -9.13 12.14
N GLU A 74 -0.13 -9.72 11.30
CA GLU A 74 0.88 -8.98 10.55
C GLU A 74 0.79 -9.34 9.09
N ARG A 75 1.14 -8.39 8.23
CA ARG A 75 1.25 -8.68 6.81
C ARG A 75 2.30 -7.77 6.21
N CYS A 76 2.95 -8.26 5.16
CA CYS A 76 3.95 -7.48 4.43
C CYS A 76 3.58 -7.49 2.96
N ASP A 77 3.66 -6.34 2.34
CA ASP A 77 3.24 -6.15 0.95
C ASP A 77 4.26 -5.35 0.20
N THR A 78 4.22 -5.44 -1.13
CA THR A 78 4.98 -4.56 -1.99
C THR A 78 4.01 -3.77 -2.85
N TYR A 79 4.48 -2.64 -3.36
CA TYR A 79 3.71 -1.84 -4.30
C TYR A 79 4.52 -1.70 -5.58
N VAL A 80 3.85 -1.78 -6.71
CA VAL A 80 4.49 -1.56 -8.00
C VAL A 80 3.69 -0.53 -8.77
N LEU A 81 4.38 0.18 -9.66
CA LEU A 81 3.73 1.04 -10.63
C LEU A 81 3.73 0.33 -11.96
N HIS A 82 2.56 0.22 -12.55
CA HIS A 82 2.39 -0.30 -13.89
C HIS A 82 1.78 0.81 -14.72
N GLY A 83 2.63 1.51 -15.47
CA GLY A 83 2.22 2.77 -16.08
C GLY A 83 1.93 3.77 -14.99
N GLU A 84 0.71 4.26 -14.93
CA GLU A 84 0.30 5.19 -13.88
C GLU A 84 -0.52 4.50 -12.79
N ARG A 85 -0.61 3.18 -12.86
CA ARG A 85 -1.41 2.44 -11.90
C ARG A 85 -0.56 1.94 -10.76
N LEU A 86 -1.03 2.18 -9.55
CA LEU A 86 -0.40 1.66 -8.35
C LEU A 86 -1.08 0.35 -7.99
N ILE A 87 -0.27 -0.68 -7.74
CA ILE A 87 -0.79 -2.02 -7.47
C ILE A 87 -0.11 -2.55 -6.23
N LEU A 88 -0.92 -2.98 -5.25
CA LEU A 88 -0.42 -3.68 -4.08
C LEU A 88 -0.28 -5.15 -4.42
N ILE A 89 0.84 -5.76 -4.04
CA ILE A 89 1.06 -7.20 -4.21
C ILE A 89 1.32 -7.78 -2.83
N ASN A 90 0.47 -8.73 -2.42
CA ASN A 90 0.61 -9.31 -1.09
C ASN A 90 1.62 -10.47 -1.09
N GLU A 91 1.78 -11.11 0.06
CA GLU A 91 2.78 -12.16 0.22
C GLU A 91 2.48 -13.39 -0.61
N ASP A 92 1.23 -13.59 -0.98
CA ASP A 92 0.84 -14.72 -1.85
C ASP A 92 0.97 -14.37 -3.32
N GLY A 93 1.39 -13.15 -3.63
CA GLY A 93 1.53 -12.74 -5.01
C GLY A 93 0.25 -12.23 -5.64
N LEU A 94 -0.81 -12.07 -4.86
CA LEU A 94 -2.06 -11.54 -5.37
C LEU A 94 -1.94 -10.03 -5.56
N ARG A 95 -2.56 -9.53 -6.62
CA ARG A 95 -2.48 -8.14 -7.01
C ARG A 95 -3.79 -7.43 -6.70
N PHE A 96 -3.67 -6.25 -6.08
CA PHE A 96 -4.82 -5.44 -5.73
C PHE A 96 -4.57 -4.03 -6.25
N PRO A 97 -5.12 -3.70 -7.43
CA PRO A 97 -4.95 -2.36 -7.97
C PRO A 97 -5.58 -1.32 -7.04
N VAL A 98 -4.88 -0.21 -6.86
CA VAL A 98 -5.39 0.88 -6.06
C VAL A 98 -6.30 1.72 -6.93
N LYS A 99 -7.53 1.95 -6.45
CA LYS A 99 -8.52 2.72 -7.20
C LYS A 99 -8.20 4.20 -7.14
N GLY A 100 -7.74 4.68 -6.00
CA GLY A 100 -7.42 6.09 -5.86
C GLY A 100 -6.60 6.34 -4.61
N VAL A 101 -5.86 7.43 -4.63
CA VAL A 101 -5.04 7.85 -3.50
C VAL A 101 -5.45 9.27 -3.13
N SER A 102 -5.75 9.49 -1.86
CA SER A 102 -6.08 10.82 -1.39
C SER A 102 -5.17 11.18 -0.22
N GLY A 103 -4.83 12.47 -0.11
CA GLY A 103 -4.04 12.93 1.00
C GLY A 103 -4.92 13.29 2.17
N SER A 104 -4.40 13.09 3.37
CA SER A 104 -5.13 13.46 4.56
C SER A 104 -4.26 14.26 5.49
N TYR A 105 -3.23 14.84 4.95
CA TYR A 105 -2.24 15.56 5.73
C TYR A 105 -2.68 16.95 6.08
N THR A 106 -3.81 17.34 5.66
CA THR A 106 -4.30 18.67 5.87
C THR A 106 -4.59 18.96 7.33
N ILE A 107 -4.45 18.01 8.13
CA ILE A 107 -4.72 18.19 9.53
C ILE A 107 -3.50 18.67 10.27
#